data_7fc448b6b749e3348c38fb244b636754
#
_entry.id   7fc448b6b749e3348c38fb244b636754
#
_cell.length_a   1.000
_cell.length_b   1.000
_cell.length_c   1.000
_cell.angle_alpha   90.00
_cell.angle_beta   90.00
_cell.angle_gamma   90.00
#
_symmetry.space_group_name_H-M   'P 1'
#
loop_
_entity.id
_entity.type
_entity.pdbx_description
1 polymer ?
#
loop_
_entity_poly.entity_id
_entity_poly.type
_entity_poly.pdbx_seq_one_letter_code
_entity_poly.pdbx_strand_id
1 'polypeptide(L)'
;MYINTFKYTPKDVSCQLCTEYVKKLGCTALRCPWLAERIEAGVVGYREAVMETVPRDRRLSSRLNLLIKHYPGSLWSNEQHERRMQYQCAVQGYRRRRDTNAYYAAMYLLTSNDDIYRRTANCFCKDGIEFGYAVLKNTSPHNYALFMAARDLCDKTEAVTMADLAEPEVIDPEALRLVVNATLIARYGLAAFQIRARGAEYER
;
A
#
# COMPACT_ATOMS: atom_id res chain seq x y z
N MET A 1 -30.84 4.71 -9.36
CA MET A 1 -29.57 4.12 -8.90
C MET A 1 -29.04 5.03 -7.80
N TYR A 2 -29.14 4.61 -6.52
CA TYR A 2 -28.58 5.40 -5.40
C TYR A 2 -27.06 5.29 -5.44
N ILE A 3 -26.38 6.37 -5.81
CA ILE A 3 -24.93 6.48 -5.66
C ILE A 3 -24.70 6.73 -4.17
N ASN A 4 -24.11 5.76 -3.47
CA ASN A 4 -23.70 5.96 -2.08
C ASN A 4 -22.51 6.94 -2.09
N THR A 5 -22.80 8.21 -1.82
CA THR A 5 -21.81 9.30 -1.73
C THR A 5 -21.30 9.50 -0.31
N PHE A 6 -21.71 8.64 0.63
CA PHE A 6 -21.26 8.72 2.02
C PHE A 6 -19.75 8.48 2.09
N LYS A 7 -19.04 9.40 2.76
CA LYS A 7 -17.63 9.25 3.11
C LYS A 7 -17.49 9.48 4.61
N TYR A 8 -16.72 8.61 5.25
CA TYR A 8 -16.42 8.76 6.66
C TYR A 8 -15.66 10.06 6.94
N THR A 9 -16.09 10.77 7.97
CA THR A 9 -15.41 11.95 8.51
C THR A 9 -14.73 11.60 9.84
N PRO A 10 -13.78 12.40 10.33
CA PRO A 10 -13.14 12.16 11.63
C PRO A 10 -14.13 11.99 12.79
N LYS A 11 -15.29 12.66 12.73
CA LYS A 11 -16.34 12.55 13.76
C LYS A 11 -17.05 11.20 13.76
N ASP A 12 -17.18 10.56 12.59
CA ASP A 12 -17.87 9.28 12.44
C ASP A 12 -17.04 8.10 12.96
N VAL A 13 -15.72 8.27 13.07
CA VAL A 13 -14.75 7.20 13.38
C VAL A 13 -13.99 7.44 14.69
N SER A 14 -14.56 8.23 15.60
CA SER A 14 -13.98 8.47 16.93
C SER A 14 -13.90 7.16 17.72
N CYS A 15 -12.71 6.87 18.29
CA CYS A 15 -12.51 5.70 19.13
C CYS A 15 -13.46 5.69 20.35
N GLN A 16 -13.91 6.86 20.82
CA GLN A 16 -14.86 6.96 21.92
C GLN A 16 -16.25 6.39 21.59
N LEU A 17 -16.58 6.26 20.31
CA LEU A 17 -17.82 5.62 19.83
C LEU A 17 -17.66 4.13 19.59
N CYS A 18 -16.42 3.61 19.67
CA CYS A 18 -16.11 2.22 19.41
C CYS A 18 -16.42 1.34 20.62
N THR A 19 -17.07 0.20 20.39
CA THR A 19 -17.40 -0.78 21.46
C THR A 19 -16.17 -1.45 22.06
N GLU A 20 -15.06 -1.49 21.32
CA GLU A 20 -13.78 -2.05 21.78
C GLU A 20 -12.93 -1.05 22.58
N TYR A 21 -13.32 0.21 22.64
CA TYR A 21 -12.57 1.25 23.32
C TYR A 21 -13.01 1.40 24.78
N VAL A 22 -12.09 1.16 25.70
CA VAL A 22 -12.29 1.38 27.13
C VAL A 22 -11.46 2.58 27.58
N LYS A 23 -12.11 3.66 28.04
CA LYS A 23 -11.46 4.95 28.38
C LYS A 23 -10.22 4.82 29.28
N LYS A 24 -10.20 3.86 30.23
CA LYS A 24 -9.08 3.65 31.16
C LYS A 24 -7.96 2.79 30.59
N LEU A 25 -8.26 1.89 29.65
CA LEU A 25 -7.34 0.87 29.11
C LEU A 25 -6.92 1.16 27.68
N GLY A 26 -7.62 2.06 26.98
CA GLY A 26 -7.48 2.27 25.55
C GLY A 26 -8.20 1.18 24.72
N CYS A 27 -7.73 0.94 23.50
CA CYS A 27 -8.29 -0.08 22.62
C CYS A 27 -7.86 -1.48 23.08
N THR A 28 -8.82 -2.38 23.27
CA THR A 28 -8.59 -3.79 23.66
C THR A 28 -8.56 -4.75 22.47
N ALA A 29 -8.88 -4.28 21.27
CA ALA A 29 -8.84 -5.10 20.06
C ALA A 29 -7.39 -5.43 19.67
N LEU A 30 -7.14 -6.69 19.28
CA LEU A 30 -5.84 -7.11 18.74
C LEU A 30 -5.55 -6.45 17.40
N ARG A 31 -6.60 -6.17 16.62
CA ARG A 31 -6.58 -5.39 15.38
C ARG A 31 -7.80 -4.49 15.34
N CYS A 32 -7.61 -3.26 14.86
CA CYS A 32 -8.71 -2.31 14.78
C CYS A 32 -9.75 -2.78 13.74
N PRO A 33 -11.00 -3.09 14.14
CA PRO A 33 -12.04 -3.53 13.21
C PRO A 33 -12.51 -2.42 12.25
N TRP A 34 -12.27 -1.15 12.61
CA TRP A 34 -12.69 0.04 11.87
C TRP A 34 -11.52 0.75 11.18
N LEU A 35 -10.41 0.05 10.93
CA LEU A 35 -9.21 0.70 10.41
C LEU A 35 -9.41 1.24 8.97
N ALA A 36 -10.19 0.54 8.15
CA ALA A 36 -10.49 0.98 6.78
C ALA A 36 -11.24 2.32 6.77
N GLU A 37 -12.28 2.45 7.57
CA GLU A 37 -13.10 3.66 7.71
C GLU A 37 -12.29 4.81 8.31
N ARG A 38 -11.41 4.51 9.27
CA ARG A 38 -10.50 5.49 9.86
C ARG A 38 -9.44 5.97 8.87
N ILE A 39 -8.97 5.09 7.98
CA ILE A 39 -8.07 5.48 6.89
C ILE A 39 -8.81 6.39 5.91
N GLU A 40 -10.02 6.02 5.49
CA GLU A 40 -10.86 6.84 4.60
C GLU A 40 -11.13 8.22 5.20
N ALA A 41 -11.37 8.30 6.50
CA ALA A 41 -11.53 9.56 7.23
C ALA A 41 -10.23 10.35 7.41
N GLY A 42 -9.07 9.81 7.01
CA GLY A 42 -7.77 10.48 7.10
C GLY A 42 -7.24 10.67 8.53
N VAL A 43 -7.65 9.82 9.48
CA VAL A 43 -7.24 9.93 10.90
C VAL A 43 -6.18 8.90 11.30
N VAL A 44 -5.81 7.98 10.41
CA VAL A 44 -4.83 6.93 10.69
C VAL A 44 -3.41 7.42 10.37
N GLY A 45 -2.49 7.16 11.29
CA GLY A 45 -1.07 7.37 11.08
C GLY A 45 -0.39 6.20 10.37
N TYR A 46 0.71 6.48 9.65
CA TYR A 46 1.46 5.46 8.91
C TYR A 46 1.93 4.31 9.80
N ARG A 47 2.43 4.62 11.01
CA ARG A 47 2.83 3.60 12.00
C ARG A 47 1.69 2.62 12.29
N GLU A 48 0.50 3.14 12.58
CA GLU A 48 -0.67 2.34 12.89
C GLU A 48 -1.05 1.44 11.70
N ALA A 49 -1.15 2.02 10.51
CA ALA A 49 -1.48 1.29 9.29
C ALA A 49 -0.51 0.13 9.01
N VAL A 50 0.81 0.39 9.09
CA VAL A 50 1.85 -0.63 8.86
C VAL A 50 1.79 -1.73 9.90
N MET A 51 1.73 -1.39 11.20
CA MET A 51 1.74 -2.37 12.27
C MET A 51 0.49 -3.27 12.31
N GLU A 52 -0.65 -2.78 11.79
CA GLU A 52 -1.88 -3.55 11.68
C GLU A 52 -1.97 -4.39 10.40
N THR A 53 -1.19 -4.06 9.38
CA THR A 53 -1.27 -4.69 8.07
C THR A 53 -0.16 -5.70 7.83
N VAL A 54 1.08 -5.31 8.11
CA VAL A 54 2.25 -6.16 7.87
C VAL A 54 2.38 -7.20 8.99
N PRO A 55 2.54 -8.49 8.66
CA PRO A 55 2.73 -9.52 9.67
C PRO A 55 3.93 -9.23 10.56
N ARG A 56 3.81 -9.56 11.84
CA ARG A 56 4.90 -9.39 12.81
C ARG A 56 5.96 -10.46 12.57
N ASP A 57 7.11 -10.04 12.09
CA ASP A 57 8.30 -10.87 11.97
C ASP A 57 9.46 -10.17 12.73
N ARG A 58 10.17 -10.92 13.59
CA ARG A 58 11.28 -10.38 14.40
C ARG A 58 12.43 -9.85 13.54
N ARG A 59 12.73 -10.52 12.42
CA ARG A 59 13.81 -10.15 11.51
C ARG A 59 13.50 -8.86 10.75
N LEU A 60 12.22 -8.64 10.42
CA LEU A 60 11.77 -7.46 9.69
C LEU A 60 11.51 -6.24 10.61
N SER A 61 11.36 -6.46 11.92
CA SER A 61 10.92 -5.42 12.87
C SER A 61 11.81 -4.18 12.89
N SER A 62 13.14 -4.34 12.84
CA SER A 62 14.09 -3.21 12.83
C SER A 62 13.93 -2.37 11.55
N ARG A 63 13.79 -3.01 10.40
CA ARG A 63 13.61 -2.35 9.10
C ARG A 63 12.27 -1.62 9.04
N LEU A 64 11.19 -2.23 9.53
CA LEU A 64 9.88 -1.57 9.61
C LEU A 64 9.91 -0.35 10.54
N ASN A 65 10.61 -0.43 11.68
CA ASN A 65 10.75 0.71 12.57
C ASN A 65 11.51 1.88 11.91
N LEU A 66 12.57 1.59 11.15
CA LEU A 66 13.30 2.61 10.39
C LEU A 66 12.42 3.23 9.30
N LEU A 67 11.70 2.40 8.55
CA LEU A 67 10.76 2.83 7.52
C LEU A 67 9.68 3.76 8.10
N ILE A 68 9.08 3.38 9.23
CA ILE A 68 8.06 4.18 9.91
C ILE A 68 8.66 5.51 10.40
N LYS A 69 9.88 5.48 10.99
CA LYS A 69 10.56 6.67 11.49
C LYS A 69 10.85 7.69 10.37
N HIS A 70 11.19 7.22 9.18
CA HIS A 70 11.57 8.06 8.03
C HIS A 70 10.44 8.23 7.02
N TYR A 71 9.20 7.95 7.38
CA TYR A 71 8.06 8.15 6.48
C TYR A 71 7.89 9.62 6.10
N PRO A 72 7.91 9.96 4.79
CA PRO A 72 7.92 11.34 4.33
C PRO A 72 6.54 12.03 4.36
N GLY A 73 5.49 11.36 4.86
CA GLY A 73 4.11 11.88 4.87
C GLY A 73 3.31 11.53 3.61
N SER A 74 3.89 10.79 2.68
CA SER A 74 3.23 10.35 1.44
C SER A 74 3.64 8.92 1.09
N LEU A 75 2.74 8.16 0.49
CA LEU A 75 3.06 6.83 -0.06
C LEU A 75 3.88 6.94 -1.35
N TRP A 76 3.79 8.03 -2.09
CA TRP A 76 4.54 8.24 -3.32
C TRP A 76 6.05 8.30 -3.07
N SER A 77 6.84 7.73 -3.97
CA SER A 77 8.30 7.90 -3.92
C SER A 77 8.72 9.32 -4.32
N ASN A 78 8.00 9.89 -5.27
CA ASN A 78 8.18 11.26 -5.77
C ASN A 78 6.97 11.65 -6.64
N GLU A 79 6.92 12.91 -7.08
CA GLU A 79 5.85 13.45 -7.91
C GLU A 79 5.71 12.71 -9.27
N GLN A 80 6.80 12.25 -9.85
CA GLN A 80 6.77 11.52 -11.12
C GLN A 80 6.13 10.13 -10.96
N HIS A 81 6.29 9.49 -9.81
CA HIS A 81 5.59 8.24 -9.50
C HIS A 81 4.07 8.47 -9.51
N GLU A 82 3.60 9.49 -8.80
CA GLU A 82 2.18 9.85 -8.78
C GLU A 82 1.65 10.12 -10.18
N ARG A 83 2.35 10.95 -10.96
CA ARG A 83 1.95 11.29 -12.34
C ARG A 83 1.88 10.06 -13.24
N ARG A 84 2.84 9.13 -13.16
CA ARG A 84 2.83 7.89 -13.95
C ARG A 84 1.63 7.01 -13.60
N MET A 85 1.33 6.84 -12.31
CA MET A 85 0.16 6.05 -11.91
C MET A 85 -1.15 6.71 -12.34
N GLN A 86 -1.30 8.03 -12.17
CA GLN A 86 -2.46 8.78 -12.62
C GLN A 86 -2.64 8.67 -14.15
N TYR A 87 -1.57 8.83 -14.91
CA TYR A 87 -1.58 8.65 -16.35
C TYR A 87 -2.02 7.23 -16.75
N GLN A 88 -1.46 6.21 -16.10
CA GLN A 88 -1.82 4.81 -16.37
C GLN A 88 -3.29 4.53 -16.04
N CYS A 89 -3.80 5.06 -14.94
CA CYS A 89 -5.22 4.98 -14.62
C CYS A 89 -6.09 5.63 -15.68
N ALA A 90 -5.71 6.82 -16.17
CA ALA A 90 -6.45 7.54 -17.21
C ALA A 90 -6.47 6.77 -18.55
N VAL A 91 -5.31 6.25 -18.98
CA VAL A 91 -5.19 5.45 -20.23
C VAL A 91 -6.05 4.19 -20.16
N GLN A 92 -6.04 3.48 -19.05
CA GLN A 92 -6.77 2.22 -18.90
C GLN A 92 -8.27 2.43 -18.70
N GLY A 93 -8.70 3.60 -18.25
CA GLY A 93 -10.07 3.86 -17.82
C GLY A 93 -10.53 2.93 -16.71
N TYR A 94 -11.66 3.22 -16.09
CA TYR A 94 -12.22 2.40 -15.02
C TYR A 94 -12.93 1.14 -15.53
N ARG A 95 -12.64 -0.01 -14.90
CA ARG A 95 -13.33 -1.29 -15.15
C ARG A 95 -13.57 -2.04 -13.85
N ARG A 96 -14.82 -2.14 -13.41
CA ARG A 96 -15.20 -2.72 -12.10
C ARG A 96 -14.61 -4.11 -11.80
N ARG A 97 -14.48 -4.99 -12.79
CA ARG A 97 -13.96 -6.35 -12.57
C ARG A 97 -12.44 -6.40 -12.45
N ARG A 98 -11.73 -5.53 -13.15
CA ARG A 98 -10.27 -5.44 -13.17
C ARG A 98 -9.74 -4.63 -12.01
N ASP A 99 -10.37 -3.49 -11.70
CA ASP A 99 -9.86 -2.45 -10.81
C ASP A 99 -10.05 -2.84 -9.34
N THR A 100 -9.38 -3.91 -8.96
CA THR A 100 -9.29 -4.39 -7.57
C THR A 100 -8.20 -3.64 -6.82
N ASN A 101 -8.20 -3.73 -5.48
CA ASN A 101 -7.13 -3.17 -4.66
C ASN A 101 -5.75 -3.77 -5.03
N ALA A 102 -5.70 -5.07 -5.33
CA ALA A 102 -4.49 -5.75 -5.79
C ALA A 102 -3.98 -5.19 -7.11
N TYR A 103 -4.87 -4.91 -8.06
CA TYR A 103 -4.53 -4.26 -9.33
C TYR A 103 -3.90 -2.88 -9.12
N TYR A 104 -4.49 -2.04 -8.26
CA TYR A 104 -3.92 -0.73 -7.94
C TYR A 104 -2.61 -0.82 -7.19
N ALA A 105 -2.45 -1.79 -6.29
CA ALA A 105 -1.20 -2.02 -5.59
C ALA A 105 -0.06 -2.46 -6.53
N ALA A 106 -0.36 -3.35 -7.47
CA ALA A 106 0.60 -3.76 -8.50
C ALA A 106 0.93 -2.60 -9.44
N MET A 107 -0.07 -1.84 -9.90
CA MET A 107 0.15 -0.63 -10.71
C MET A 107 1.04 0.37 -9.98
N TYR A 108 0.82 0.59 -8.68
CA TYR A 108 1.66 1.46 -7.84
C TYR A 108 3.14 1.01 -7.89
N LEU A 109 3.44 -0.28 -7.74
CA LEU A 109 4.80 -0.80 -7.83
C LEU A 109 5.39 -0.63 -9.23
N LEU A 110 4.65 -1.00 -10.27
CA LEU A 110 5.12 -0.97 -11.65
C LEU A 110 5.26 0.45 -12.23
N THR A 111 4.71 1.46 -11.58
CA THR A 111 4.85 2.88 -11.95
C THR A 111 5.84 3.64 -11.07
N SER A 112 6.49 2.97 -10.09
CA SER A 112 7.32 3.61 -9.06
C SER A 112 8.51 4.39 -9.62
N ASN A 113 9.15 3.89 -10.66
CA ASN A 113 10.21 4.59 -11.38
C ASN A 113 10.10 4.36 -12.89
N ASP A 114 10.85 5.15 -13.65
CA ASP A 114 10.76 5.19 -15.10
C ASP A 114 11.25 3.89 -15.78
N ASP A 115 12.28 3.24 -15.24
CA ASP A 115 12.81 2.02 -15.84
C ASP A 115 11.83 0.85 -15.71
N ILE A 116 11.30 0.57 -14.52
CA ILE A 116 10.31 -0.50 -14.35
C ILE A 116 9.04 -0.18 -15.16
N TYR A 117 8.59 1.08 -15.16
CA TYR A 117 7.39 1.47 -15.91
C TYR A 117 7.53 1.21 -17.40
N ARG A 118 8.65 1.61 -18.04
CA ARG A 118 8.90 1.32 -19.47
C ARG A 118 8.96 -0.18 -19.76
N ARG A 119 9.54 -0.98 -18.87
CA ARG A 119 9.66 -2.43 -19.01
C ARG A 119 8.34 -3.18 -18.88
N THR A 120 7.36 -2.58 -18.21
CA THR A 120 6.08 -3.20 -17.89
C THR A 120 4.88 -2.48 -18.50
N ALA A 121 5.10 -1.45 -19.30
CA ALA A 121 4.01 -0.68 -19.93
C ALA A 121 3.05 -1.58 -20.74
N ASN A 122 3.57 -2.58 -21.43
CA ASN A 122 2.79 -3.55 -22.21
C ASN A 122 2.03 -4.58 -21.35
N CYS A 123 2.32 -4.65 -20.05
CA CYS A 123 1.63 -5.57 -19.15
C CYS A 123 0.20 -5.11 -18.80
N PHE A 124 -0.08 -3.82 -18.89
CA PHE A 124 -1.38 -3.26 -18.55
C PHE A 124 -2.41 -3.54 -19.65
N CYS A 125 -3.13 -4.63 -19.51
CA CYS A 125 -4.13 -5.09 -20.45
C CYS A 125 -5.56 -4.72 -20.03
N LYS A 126 -6.51 -4.97 -20.93
CA LYS A 126 -7.93 -4.67 -20.72
C LYS A 126 -8.50 -5.36 -19.47
N ASP A 127 -8.06 -6.60 -19.21
CA ASP A 127 -8.67 -7.45 -18.20
C ASP A 127 -7.79 -7.63 -16.94
N GLY A 128 -6.58 -7.05 -16.93
CA GLY A 128 -5.64 -7.15 -15.81
C GLY A 128 -4.22 -6.75 -16.15
N ILE A 129 -3.28 -7.23 -15.36
CA ILE A 129 -1.85 -7.09 -15.62
C ILE A 129 -1.30 -8.44 -16.09
N GLU A 130 -0.89 -8.50 -17.34
CA GLU A 130 -0.29 -9.69 -17.97
C GLU A 130 1.22 -9.64 -17.80
N PHE A 131 1.73 -10.18 -16.70
CA PHE A 131 3.14 -10.12 -16.34
C PHE A 131 4.09 -10.76 -17.36
N GLY A 132 3.59 -11.68 -18.20
CA GLY A 132 4.35 -12.31 -19.26
C GLY A 132 4.83 -11.36 -20.37
N TYR A 133 4.28 -10.15 -20.48
CA TYR A 133 4.71 -9.16 -21.47
C TYR A 133 5.83 -8.24 -20.97
N ALA A 134 6.29 -8.42 -19.74
CA ALA A 134 7.37 -7.61 -19.19
C ALA A 134 8.73 -7.90 -19.86
N VAL A 135 9.52 -6.87 -20.08
CA VAL A 135 10.89 -6.98 -20.63
C VAL A 135 11.90 -6.85 -19.50
N LEU A 136 12.20 -7.96 -18.81
CA LEU A 136 13.05 -7.97 -17.62
C LEU A 136 14.55 -8.16 -17.88
N LYS A 137 14.97 -8.31 -19.14
CA LYS A 137 16.39 -8.48 -19.47
C LYS A 137 17.19 -7.27 -18.97
N ASN A 138 18.25 -7.53 -18.20
CA ASN A 138 19.11 -6.51 -17.59
C ASN A 138 18.36 -5.52 -16.65
N THR A 139 17.30 -5.97 -15.99
CA THR A 139 16.67 -5.18 -14.93
C THR A 139 17.52 -5.18 -13.67
N SER A 140 17.45 -4.11 -12.87
CA SER A 140 18.14 -4.04 -11.58
C SER A 140 17.49 -4.98 -10.55
N PRO A 141 18.22 -5.44 -9.51
CA PRO A 141 17.63 -6.21 -8.41
C PRO A 141 16.46 -5.47 -7.75
N HIS A 142 16.59 -4.16 -7.57
CA HIS A 142 15.51 -3.28 -7.07
C HIS A 142 14.22 -3.43 -7.90
N ASN A 143 14.30 -3.22 -9.21
CA ASN A 143 13.14 -3.29 -10.09
C ASN A 143 12.60 -4.72 -10.22
N TYR A 144 13.47 -5.71 -10.17
CA TYR A 144 13.05 -7.11 -10.18
C TYR A 144 12.25 -7.47 -8.92
N ALA A 145 12.69 -7.02 -7.74
CA ALA A 145 11.95 -7.19 -6.49
C ALA A 145 10.56 -6.53 -6.54
N LEU A 146 10.45 -5.31 -7.06
CA LEU A 146 9.19 -4.61 -7.24
C LEU A 146 8.26 -5.34 -8.22
N PHE A 147 8.80 -5.86 -9.32
CA PHE A 147 8.04 -6.65 -10.30
C PHE A 147 7.49 -7.93 -9.67
N MET A 148 8.33 -8.67 -8.94
CA MET A 148 7.89 -9.91 -8.28
C MET A 148 6.85 -9.63 -7.20
N ALA A 149 7.02 -8.59 -6.39
CA ALA A 149 6.02 -8.18 -5.40
C ALA A 149 4.69 -7.76 -6.06
N ALA A 150 4.73 -7.06 -7.20
CA ALA A 150 3.53 -6.70 -7.95
C ALA A 150 2.78 -7.95 -8.45
N ARG A 151 3.52 -8.93 -8.94
CA ARG A 151 2.98 -10.21 -9.38
C ARG A 151 2.35 -10.99 -8.23
N ASP A 152 3.03 -11.08 -7.09
CA ASP A 152 2.51 -11.76 -5.89
C ASP A 152 1.18 -11.17 -5.42
N LEU A 153 1.03 -9.85 -5.48
CA LEU A 153 -0.22 -9.17 -5.12
C LEU A 153 -1.39 -9.51 -6.05
N CYS A 154 -1.13 -9.69 -7.34
CA CYS A 154 -2.17 -10.01 -8.33
C CYS A 154 -2.46 -11.51 -8.41
N ASP A 155 -1.41 -12.33 -8.53
CA ASP A 155 -1.52 -13.76 -8.83
C ASP A 155 -1.56 -14.61 -7.56
N LYS A 156 -1.40 -13.97 -6.38
CA LYS A 156 -1.30 -14.64 -5.07
C LYS A 156 -0.19 -15.68 -5.03
N THR A 157 0.92 -15.39 -5.68
CA THR A 157 2.16 -16.14 -5.57
C THR A 157 2.95 -15.67 -4.34
N GLU A 158 4.03 -16.38 -3.99
CA GLU A 158 4.89 -16.07 -2.85
C GLU A 158 6.35 -16.03 -3.28
N ALA A 159 6.62 -15.28 -4.36
CA ALA A 159 7.97 -15.14 -4.89
C ALA A 159 8.84 -14.22 -4.02
N VAL A 160 8.20 -13.25 -3.33
CA VAL A 160 8.85 -12.38 -2.34
C VAL A 160 8.41 -12.81 -0.94
N THR A 161 9.34 -13.40 -0.20
CA THR A 161 9.07 -13.93 1.14
C THR A 161 9.33 -12.89 2.24
N MET A 162 8.84 -13.16 3.45
CA MET A 162 9.17 -12.34 4.65
C MET A 162 10.67 -12.37 4.96
N ALA A 163 11.37 -13.46 4.60
CA ALA A 163 12.82 -13.56 4.73
C ALA A 163 13.53 -12.59 3.78
N ASP A 164 13.09 -12.52 2.51
CA ASP A 164 13.64 -11.59 1.53
C ASP A 164 13.43 -10.14 1.95
N LEU A 165 12.24 -9.81 2.47
CA LEU A 165 11.93 -8.48 3.00
C LEU A 165 12.81 -8.10 4.20
N ALA A 166 13.28 -9.10 4.96
CA ALA A 166 14.15 -8.86 6.11
C ALA A 166 15.61 -8.59 5.71
N GLU A 167 16.06 -9.04 4.53
CA GLU A 167 17.44 -8.96 4.06
C GLU A 167 17.69 -7.70 3.23
N PRO A 168 18.49 -6.71 3.71
CA PRO A 168 18.74 -5.47 2.98
C PRO A 168 19.48 -5.65 1.65
N GLU A 169 20.25 -6.72 1.51
CA GLU A 169 21.01 -7.05 0.29
C GLU A 169 20.11 -7.64 -0.80
N VAL A 170 18.97 -8.22 -0.42
CA VAL A 170 17.99 -8.79 -1.36
C VAL A 170 16.96 -7.71 -1.75
N ILE A 171 16.42 -7.03 -0.75
CA ILE A 171 15.43 -5.96 -0.95
C ILE A 171 15.93 -4.70 -0.26
N ASP A 172 16.35 -3.73 -1.02
CA ASP A 172 16.86 -2.46 -0.51
C ASP A 172 15.79 -1.66 0.28
N PRO A 173 16.17 -0.63 1.05
CA PRO A 173 15.22 0.11 1.88
C PRO A 173 14.10 0.80 1.12
N GLU A 174 14.36 1.25 -0.12
CA GLU A 174 13.33 1.91 -0.92
C GLU A 174 12.35 0.89 -1.51
N ALA A 175 12.85 -0.24 -2.04
CA ALA A 175 12.00 -1.33 -2.48
C ALA A 175 11.13 -1.86 -1.34
N LEU A 176 11.68 -2.04 -0.12
CA LEU A 176 10.90 -2.41 1.06
C LEU A 176 9.78 -1.40 1.34
N ARG A 177 10.08 -0.10 1.29
CA ARG A 177 9.08 0.96 1.50
C ARG A 177 7.95 0.87 0.49
N LEU A 178 8.29 0.68 -0.78
CA LEU A 178 7.30 0.57 -1.86
C LEU A 178 6.44 -0.70 -1.71
N VAL A 179 7.04 -1.84 -1.38
CA VAL A 179 6.31 -3.10 -1.16
C VAL A 179 5.36 -2.99 0.05
N VAL A 180 5.82 -2.42 1.17
CA VAL A 180 4.96 -2.17 2.34
C VAL A 180 3.80 -1.24 1.97
N ASN A 181 4.06 -0.14 1.25
CA ASN A 181 3.01 0.78 0.81
C ASN A 181 2.02 0.10 -0.14
N ALA A 182 2.50 -0.74 -1.07
CA ALA A 182 1.64 -1.53 -1.95
C ALA A 182 0.76 -2.52 -1.16
N THR A 183 1.28 -3.11 -0.09
CA THR A 183 0.49 -3.97 0.80
C THR A 183 -0.64 -3.18 1.48
N LEU A 184 -0.41 -1.92 1.88
CA LEU A 184 -1.47 -1.04 2.39
C LEU A 184 -2.52 -0.76 1.30
N ILE A 185 -2.10 -0.48 0.08
CA ILE A 185 -3.02 -0.26 -1.06
C ILE A 185 -3.80 -1.54 -1.38
N ALA A 186 -3.17 -2.70 -1.38
CA ALA A 186 -3.84 -3.98 -1.62
C ALA A 186 -4.94 -4.26 -0.58
N ARG A 187 -4.74 -3.81 0.67
CA ARG A 187 -5.71 -4.00 1.74
C ARG A 187 -6.80 -2.94 1.76
N TYR A 188 -6.45 -1.66 1.62
CA TYR A 188 -7.34 -0.52 1.83
C TYR A 188 -7.72 0.23 0.56
N GLY A 189 -7.24 -0.23 -0.60
CA GLY A 189 -7.48 0.44 -1.87
C GLY A 189 -6.85 1.83 -1.93
N LEU A 190 -7.44 2.68 -2.76
CA LEU A 190 -6.96 4.05 -2.96
C LEU A 190 -7.10 4.93 -1.70
N ALA A 191 -7.92 4.53 -0.73
CA ALA A 191 -8.01 5.22 0.56
C ALA A 191 -6.66 5.20 1.31
N ALA A 192 -5.77 4.23 1.06
CA ALA A 192 -4.44 4.18 1.64
C ALA A 192 -3.63 5.48 1.43
N PHE A 193 -3.87 6.21 0.34
CA PHE A 193 -3.22 7.51 0.08
C PHE A 193 -3.64 8.63 1.05
N GLN A 194 -4.68 8.41 1.88
CA GLN A 194 -5.08 9.32 2.95
C GLN A 194 -4.29 9.11 4.26
N ILE A 195 -3.43 8.09 4.33
CA ILE A 195 -2.60 7.80 5.51
C ILE A 195 -1.60 8.94 5.73
N ARG A 196 -1.61 9.49 6.94
CA ARG A 196 -0.78 10.63 7.34
C ARG A 196 0.51 10.18 8.03
N ALA A 197 1.49 11.08 8.15
CA ALA A 197 2.72 10.81 8.90
C ALA A 197 2.42 10.50 10.38
N ARG A 198 1.49 11.27 10.98
CA ARG A 198 0.94 11.00 12.32
C ARG A 198 -0.57 10.91 12.22
N GLY A 199 -1.16 9.96 12.93
CA GLY A 199 -2.61 9.97 13.15
C GLY A 199 -3.03 11.30 13.76
N ALA A 200 -4.27 11.74 13.50
CA ALA A 200 -4.81 12.87 14.21
C ALA A 200 -4.68 12.56 15.72
N GLU A 201 -4.04 13.45 16.47
CA GLU A 201 -4.11 13.41 17.93
C GLU A 201 -5.58 13.69 18.29
N TYR A 202 -6.33 12.61 18.50
CA TYR A 202 -7.56 12.76 19.26
C TYR A 202 -7.11 13.10 20.68
N GLU A 203 -7.51 14.25 21.19
CA GLU A 203 -7.39 14.57 22.60
C GLU A 203 -7.96 13.38 23.38
N ARG A 204 -7.07 12.67 24.05
CA ARG A 204 -7.38 11.48 24.84
C ARG A 204 -7.99 11.89 26.17
#